data_0958a9144c1b295a6a2fdc1be920df7d
#
_entry.id   0958a9144c1b295a6a2fdc1be920df7d
#
_cell.length_a   1.000
_cell.length_b   1.000
_cell.length_c   1.000
_cell.angle_alpha   90.00
_cell.angle_beta   90.00
_cell.angle_gamma   90.00
#
_symmetry.space_group_name_H-M   'P 1'
#
loop_
_entity.id
_entity.type
_entity.pdbx_description
1 polymer ?
#
loop_
_entity_poly.entity_id
_entity_poly.type
_entity_poly.pdbx_seq_one_letter_code
_entity_poly.pdbx_strand_id
1 'polypeptide(L)'
;MRDYTFDDYRSIIEEHIMDFIPDVDHKSITLYESMKYSLSSGGKRIRPVLLMAACDFCGGKVEESLPYACAIEYIHTYSLIHDDLPCMDNDDLRRGKPTNHKIYGEAMATLAGDGLQSAAFEAMNRDMLLYLDDAKALNRRIRAAYEISRGSGCRGMVAGQVADMEAEDKSCSGEMLDYIHITKTAALIVAAVKAGAQLGQADEETLTNLTVYAENLGLAFQICDDILDVEGQEETMGKKTGMDAVNNKATYPAVYGLYKSKKRLEELTDTAIGALSQYYDNAELFTKLAKQLEVRGK
;
A
#
# COMPACT_ATOMS: atom_id res chain seq x y z
N MET A 1 -1.08 -26.34 0.15
CA MET A 1 -1.39 -24.91 0.32
C MET A 1 -2.88 -24.77 0.63
N ARG A 2 -3.30 -23.88 1.53
CA ARG A 2 -4.71 -23.52 1.63
C ARG A 2 -5.01 -22.60 0.46
N ASP A 3 -6.10 -22.85 -0.28
CA ASP A 3 -6.48 -22.02 -1.43
C ASP A 3 -7.15 -20.73 -0.93
N TYR A 4 -6.36 -19.83 -0.31
CA TYR A 4 -6.85 -18.54 0.13
C TYR A 4 -7.16 -17.65 -1.07
N THR A 5 -8.37 -17.10 -1.10
CA THR A 5 -8.75 -16.04 -2.03
C THR A 5 -8.31 -14.67 -1.52
N PHE A 6 -8.43 -13.64 -2.35
CA PHE A 6 -8.21 -12.24 -1.92
C PHE A 6 -9.12 -11.85 -0.74
N ASP A 7 -10.37 -12.28 -0.77
CA ASP A 7 -11.35 -11.97 0.28
C ASP A 7 -11.06 -12.72 1.58
N ASP A 8 -10.47 -13.91 1.52
CA ASP A 8 -10.03 -14.64 2.72
C ASP A 8 -8.89 -13.89 3.41
N TYR A 9 -7.85 -13.48 2.68
CA TYR A 9 -6.77 -12.66 3.26
C TYR A 9 -7.30 -11.32 3.78
N ARG A 10 -8.23 -10.68 3.05
CA ARG A 10 -8.85 -9.44 3.50
C ARG A 10 -9.62 -9.63 4.81
N SER A 11 -10.35 -10.72 4.94
CA SER A 11 -11.08 -11.05 6.17
C SER A 11 -10.14 -11.26 7.36
N ILE A 12 -9.02 -11.97 7.14
CA ILE A 12 -8.00 -12.17 8.16
C ILE A 12 -7.43 -10.83 8.64
N ILE A 13 -7.07 -9.92 7.73
CA ILE A 13 -6.52 -8.63 8.14
C ILE A 13 -7.56 -7.75 8.85
N GLU A 14 -8.83 -7.76 8.43
CA GLU A 14 -9.88 -6.99 9.10
C GLU A 14 -10.16 -7.51 10.51
N GLU A 15 -10.04 -8.81 10.75
CA GLU A 15 -10.18 -9.41 12.08
C GLU A 15 -9.03 -9.00 13.01
N HIS A 16 -7.80 -8.93 12.48
CA HIS A 16 -6.58 -8.77 13.29
C HIS A 16 -5.98 -7.36 13.27
N ILE A 17 -6.54 -6.42 12.49
CA ILE A 17 -5.91 -5.11 12.28
C ILE A 17 -5.73 -4.28 13.56
N MET A 18 -6.47 -4.57 14.61
CA MET A 18 -6.35 -3.88 15.90
C MET A 18 -5.46 -4.60 16.91
N ASP A 19 -5.08 -5.86 16.67
CA ASP A 19 -4.42 -6.71 17.68
C ASP A 19 -2.98 -6.27 17.99
N PHE A 20 -2.36 -5.54 17.06
CA PHE A 20 -0.97 -5.08 17.20
C PHE A 20 -0.85 -3.59 17.54
N ILE A 21 -1.97 -2.89 17.74
CA ILE A 21 -1.95 -1.53 18.29
C ILE A 21 -1.58 -1.62 19.78
N PRO A 22 -0.55 -0.87 20.23
CA PRO A 22 -0.18 -0.86 21.64
C PRO A 22 -1.31 -0.34 22.53
N ASP A 23 -1.40 -0.89 23.74
CA ASP A 23 -2.27 -0.34 24.75
C ASP A 23 -1.87 1.09 25.11
N VAL A 24 -2.85 1.97 25.22
CA VAL A 24 -2.63 3.36 25.63
C VAL A 24 -3.23 3.62 27.01
N ASP A 25 -2.59 4.50 27.78
CA ASP A 25 -3.14 4.97 29.06
C ASP A 25 -4.50 5.66 28.82
N HIS A 26 -5.43 5.54 29.77
CA HIS A 26 -6.76 6.16 29.69
C HIS A 26 -6.69 7.69 29.50
N LYS A 27 -5.59 8.34 29.90
CA LYS A 27 -5.35 9.77 29.69
C LYS A 27 -5.06 10.12 28.23
N SER A 28 -4.69 9.12 27.42
CA SER A 28 -4.39 9.26 25.99
C SER A 28 -5.40 8.50 25.12
N ILE A 29 -6.56 8.15 25.65
CA ILE A 29 -7.56 7.32 24.97
C ILE A 29 -8.01 7.92 23.63
N THR A 30 -8.05 9.25 23.51
CA THR A 30 -8.40 9.95 22.26
C THR A 30 -7.43 9.63 21.14
N LEU A 31 -6.14 9.38 21.44
CA LEU A 31 -5.17 8.93 20.46
C LEU A 31 -5.58 7.56 19.87
N TYR A 32 -5.89 6.59 20.75
CA TYR A 32 -6.35 5.27 20.32
C TYR A 32 -7.64 5.35 19.49
N GLU A 33 -8.63 6.13 19.95
CA GLU A 33 -9.90 6.31 19.22
C GLU A 33 -9.68 6.92 17.85
N SER A 34 -8.80 7.91 17.73
CA SER A 34 -8.44 8.56 16.48
C SER A 34 -7.74 7.61 15.51
N MET A 35 -6.75 6.82 15.97
CA MET A 35 -6.10 5.76 15.18
C MET A 35 -7.12 4.72 14.71
N LYS A 36 -7.94 4.20 15.63
CA LYS A 36 -8.98 3.21 15.36
C LYS A 36 -9.99 3.71 14.33
N TYR A 37 -10.41 4.97 14.43
CA TYR A 37 -11.35 5.58 13.49
C TYR A 37 -10.85 5.44 12.04
N SER A 38 -9.60 5.79 11.77
CA SER A 38 -9.03 5.72 10.43
C SER A 38 -8.79 4.27 9.97
N LEU A 39 -8.28 3.40 10.83
CA LEU A 39 -8.09 1.98 10.54
C LEU A 39 -9.40 1.26 10.21
N SER A 40 -10.48 1.57 10.95
CA SER A 40 -11.80 0.98 10.78
C SER A 40 -12.63 1.64 9.69
N SER A 41 -12.09 2.61 8.94
CA SER A 41 -12.80 3.26 7.83
C SER A 41 -12.90 2.39 6.58
N GLY A 42 -12.47 1.13 6.64
CA GLY A 42 -12.50 0.18 5.54
C GLY A 42 -11.32 0.39 4.57
N GLY A 43 -11.46 -0.17 3.38
CA GLY A 43 -10.47 -0.07 2.30
C GLY A 43 -10.29 -1.40 1.57
N LYS A 44 -9.53 -1.38 0.47
CA LYS A 44 -9.27 -2.58 -0.35
C LYS A 44 -8.26 -3.53 0.32
N ARG A 45 -7.49 -3.06 1.29
CA ARG A 45 -6.44 -3.83 2.00
C ARG A 45 -5.43 -4.53 1.07
N ILE A 46 -5.12 -3.93 -0.07
CA ILE A 46 -4.28 -4.55 -1.11
C ILE A 46 -2.88 -4.86 -0.58
N ARG A 47 -2.25 -3.94 0.16
CA ARG A 47 -0.88 -4.09 0.66
C ARG A 47 -0.74 -5.24 1.66
N PRO A 48 -1.54 -5.32 2.74
CA PRO A 48 -1.46 -6.45 3.65
C PRO A 48 -1.86 -7.77 3.00
N VAL A 49 -2.84 -7.79 2.08
CA VAL A 49 -3.21 -8.99 1.33
C VAL A 49 -2.03 -9.48 0.47
N LEU A 50 -1.36 -8.58 -0.28
CA LEU A 50 -0.18 -8.93 -1.07
C LEU A 50 0.97 -9.46 -0.21
N LEU A 51 1.17 -8.91 0.99
CA LEU A 51 2.21 -9.38 1.92
C LEU A 51 1.90 -10.81 2.39
N MET A 52 0.69 -11.06 2.87
CA MET A 52 0.27 -12.39 3.32
C MET A 52 0.30 -13.42 2.19
N ALA A 53 -0.21 -13.03 1.01
CA ALA A 53 -0.20 -13.89 -0.17
C ALA A 53 1.22 -14.23 -0.63
N ALA A 54 2.16 -13.28 -0.61
CA ALA A 54 3.55 -13.53 -0.96
C ALA A 54 4.26 -14.44 0.06
N CYS A 55 3.90 -14.32 1.36
CA CYS A 55 4.38 -15.22 2.40
C CYS A 55 3.90 -16.65 2.15
N ASP A 56 2.61 -16.85 1.93
CA ASP A 56 2.01 -18.16 1.66
C ASP A 56 2.53 -18.77 0.34
N PHE A 57 2.65 -17.95 -0.72
CA PHE A 57 3.22 -18.33 -2.00
C PHE A 57 4.63 -18.94 -1.88
N CYS A 58 5.44 -18.40 -0.96
CA CYS A 58 6.79 -18.88 -0.68
C CYS A 58 6.84 -19.98 0.39
N GLY A 59 5.68 -20.54 0.81
CA GLY A 59 5.60 -21.65 1.76
C GLY A 59 5.65 -21.25 3.23
N GLY A 60 5.53 -19.95 3.54
CA GLY A 60 5.40 -19.44 4.90
C GLY A 60 4.00 -19.64 5.47
N LYS A 61 3.84 -19.33 6.75
CA LYS A 61 2.53 -19.34 7.41
C LYS A 61 1.94 -17.94 7.43
N VAL A 62 0.68 -17.83 7.02
CA VAL A 62 -0.05 -16.56 6.98
C VAL A 62 -0.06 -15.90 8.35
N GLU A 63 -0.26 -16.68 9.40
CA GLU A 63 -0.31 -16.21 10.79
C GLU A 63 1.02 -15.55 11.22
N GLU A 64 2.16 -16.03 10.74
CA GLU A 64 3.48 -15.45 11.03
C GLU A 64 3.70 -14.11 10.30
N SER A 65 2.94 -13.83 9.26
CA SER A 65 3.02 -12.57 8.51
C SER A 65 2.10 -11.46 9.05
N LEU A 66 1.16 -11.77 9.96
CA LEU A 66 0.17 -10.83 10.47
C LEU A 66 0.75 -9.55 11.09
N PRO A 67 1.78 -9.60 11.96
CA PRO A 67 2.37 -8.38 12.52
C PRO A 67 2.87 -7.42 11.45
N TYR A 68 3.43 -7.95 10.36
CA TYR A 68 3.96 -7.19 9.22
C TYR A 68 2.84 -6.69 8.29
N ALA A 69 1.80 -7.50 8.10
CA ALA A 69 0.62 -7.14 7.34
C ALA A 69 -0.17 -6.00 8.02
N CYS A 70 -0.33 -6.06 9.34
CA CYS A 70 -0.90 -4.96 10.11
C CYS A 70 0.01 -3.72 10.06
N ALA A 71 1.32 -3.89 10.25
CA ALA A 71 2.28 -2.80 10.22
C ALA A 71 2.25 -2.02 8.89
N ILE A 72 2.22 -2.70 7.75
CA ILE A 72 2.18 -2.01 6.46
C ILE A 72 0.85 -1.28 6.24
N GLU A 73 -0.25 -1.77 6.77
CA GLU A 73 -1.55 -1.07 6.72
C GLU A 73 -1.58 0.12 7.69
N TYR A 74 -0.92 0.05 8.85
CA TYR A 74 -0.74 1.21 9.74
C TYR A 74 0.06 2.31 9.04
N ILE A 75 1.15 1.92 8.37
CA ILE A 75 1.97 2.83 7.57
C ILE A 75 1.14 3.47 6.44
N HIS A 76 0.35 2.70 5.72
CA HIS A 76 -0.54 3.24 4.70
C HIS A 76 -1.62 4.15 5.29
N THR A 77 -2.17 3.79 6.45
CA THR A 77 -3.24 4.58 7.07
C THR A 77 -2.72 5.90 7.62
N TYR A 78 -1.52 5.91 8.24
CA TYR A 78 -0.94 7.17 8.70
C TYR A 78 -0.70 8.13 7.52
N SER A 79 -0.20 7.62 6.39
CA SER A 79 0.03 8.49 5.24
C SER A 79 -1.26 9.14 4.74
N LEU A 80 -2.37 8.39 4.73
CA LEU A 80 -3.68 8.95 4.37
C LEU A 80 -4.19 9.99 5.37
N ILE A 81 -3.96 9.78 6.69
CA ILE A 81 -4.34 10.77 7.71
C ILE A 81 -3.56 12.08 7.50
N HIS A 82 -2.25 11.97 7.22
CA HIS A 82 -1.41 13.15 7.01
C HIS A 82 -1.71 13.83 5.68
N ASP A 83 -1.94 13.06 4.61
CA ASP A 83 -2.33 13.63 3.30
C ASP A 83 -3.63 14.44 3.38
N ASP A 84 -4.59 14.01 4.22
CA ASP A 84 -5.87 14.69 4.38
C ASP A 84 -5.78 16.02 5.17
N LEU A 85 -4.65 16.31 5.84
CA LEU A 85 -4.51 17.53 6.67
C LEU A 85 -4.63 18.82 5.83
N PRO A 86 -5.08 19.95 6.47
CA PRO A 86 -5.20 21.24 5.77
C PRO A 86 -3.90 21.80 5.19
N CYS A 87 -2.74 21.35 5.69
CA CYS A 87 -1.43 21.73 5.14
C CYS A 87 -0.95 20.83 4.00
N MET A 88 -1.76 19.84 3.61
CA MET A 88 -1.54 18.88 2.55
C MET A 88 -2.70 18.97 1.54
N ASP A 89 -3.41 17.88 1.25
CA ASP A 89 -4.52 17.86 0.27
C ASP A 89 -5.81 18.56 0.79
N ASN A 90 -5.94 18.78 2.10
CA ASN A 90 -7.10 19.41 2.76
C ASN A 90 -8.43 18.73 2.42
N ASP A 91 -8.46 17.42 2.43
CA ASP A 91 -9.64 16.64 2.07
C ASP A 91 -10.64 16.58 3.23
N ASP A 92 -11.93 16.81 2.92
CA ASP A 92 -13.02 16.71 3.91
C ASP A 92 -13.52 15.29 4.11
N LEU A 93 -13.41 14.46 3.08
CA LEU A 93 -13.95 13.09 3.06
C LEU A 93 -12.93 12.09 2.53
N ARG A 94 -12.85 10.93 3.20
CA ARG A 94 -12.11 9.75 2.74
C ARG A 94 -12.94 8.49 2.87
N ARG A 95 -13.07 7.75 1.77
CA ARG A 95 -13.91 6.54 1.71
C ARG A 95 -15.36 6.81 2.15
N GLY A 96 -15.90 7.97 1.82
CA GLY A 96 -17.25 8.40 2.15
C GLY A 96 -17.47 8.81 3.61
N LYS A 97 -16.42 8.86 4.44
CA LYS A 97 -16.47 9.32 5.83
C LYS A 97 -15.68 10.62 5.99
N PRO A 98 -16.02 11.49 6.96
CA PRO A 98 -15.18 12.63 7.30
C PRO A 98 -13.74 12.21 7.58
N THR A 99 -12.77 13.04 7.16
CA THR A 99 -11.35 12.79 7.43
C THR A 99 -11.03 12.93 8.91
N ASN A 100 -9.92 12.36 9.35
CA ASN A 100 -9.56 12.31 10.76
C ASN A 100 -9.50 13.70 11.40
N HIS A 101 -8.89 14.67 10.70
CA HIS A 101 -8.78 16.04 11.22
C HIS A 101 -10.13 16.76 11.35
N LYS A 102 -11.16 16.37 10.59
CA LYS A 102 -12.53 16.92 10.73
C LYS A 102 -13.23 16.41 11.99
N ILE A 103 -12.87 15.22 12.47
CA ILE A 103 -13.48 14.60 13.67
C ILE A 103 -12.72 14.96 14.93
N TYR A 104 -11.37 14.86 14.89
CA TYR A 104 -10.51 14.97 16.08
C TYR A 104 -9.69 16.27 16.11
N GLY A 105 -9.72 17.08 15.05
CA GLY A 105 -8.88 18.26 14.89
C GLY A 105 -7.48 17.94 14.37
N GLU A 106 -6.81 18.95 13.81
CA GLU A 106 -5.52 18.80 13.10
C GLU A 106 -4.40 18.22 13.98
N ALA A 107 -4.26 18.74 15.21
CA ALA A 107 -3.21 18.28 16.13
C ALA A 107 -3.38 16.80 16.48
N MET A 108 -4.61 16.34 16.75
CA MET A 108 -4.86 14.94 17.08
C MET A 108 -4.70 14.04 15.85
N ALA A 109 -5.11 14.49 14.66
CA ALA A 109 -4.88 13.77 13.41
C ALA A 109 -3.39 13.59 13.12
N THR A 110 -2.58 14.62 13.32
CA THR A 110 -1.11 14.54 13.20
C THR A 110 -0.55 13.48 14.16
N LEU A 111 -0.93 13.57 15.45
CA LEU A 111 -0.47 12.59 16.46
C LEU A 111 -0.98 11.17 16.21
N ALA A 112 -2.19 11.02 15.63
CA ALA A 112 -2.71 9.70 15.25
C ALA A 112 -1.90 9.06 14.12
N GLY A 113 -1.46 9.86 13.14
CA GLY A 113 -0.52 9.42 12.11
C GLY A 113 0.83 8.99 12.69
N ASP A 114 1.42 9.82 13.57
CA ASP A 114 2.68 9.49 14.27
C ASP A 114 2.54 8.22 15.12
N GLY A 115 1.40 8.09 15.81
CA GLY A 115 1.07 6.91 16.62
C GLY A 115 0.99 5.64 15.79
N LEU A 116 0.32 5.68 14.64
CA LEU A 116 0.23 4.52 13.72
C LEU A 116 1.59 4.16 13.12
N GLN A 117 2.39 5.15 12.73
CA GLN A 117 3.74 4.91 12.24
C GLN A 117 4.62 4.22 13.30
N SER A 118 4.56 4.71 14.54
CA SER A 118 5.29 4.11 15.67
C SER A 118 4.79 2.71 15.99
N ALA A 119 3.46 2.50 16.01
CA ALA A 119 2.83 1.20 16.26
C ALA A 119 3.22 0.16 15.20
N ALA A 120 3.41 0.55 13.94
CA ALA A 120 3.87 -0.33 12.88
C ALA A 120 5.26 -0.92 13.19
N PHE A 121 6.20 -0.08 13.61
CA PHE A 121 7.54 -0.55 13.98
C PHE A 121 7.52 -1.35 15.29
N GLU A 122 6.68 -0.97 16.24
CA GLU A 122 6.52 -1.74 17.48
C GLU A 122 5.98 -3.13 17.22
N ALA A 123 4.95 -3.28 16.36
CA ALA A 123 4.39 -4.58 15.99
C ALA A 123 5.46 -5.53 15.41
N MET A 124 6.27 -5.04 14.44
CA MET A 124 7.34 -5.82 13.84
C MET A 124 8.45 -6.17 14.85
N ASN A 125 8.84 -5.22 15.70
CA ASN A 125 9.88 -5.46 16.71
C ASN A 125 9.41 -6.44 17.79
N ARG A 126 8.15 -6.36 18.25
CA ARG A 126 7.58 -7.31 19.21
C ARG A 126 7.59 -8.75 18.66
N ASP A 127 7.28 -8.92 17.37
CA ASP A 127 7.38 -10.23 16.72
C ASP A 127 8.83 -10.71 16.68
N MET A 128 9.80 -9.86 16.29
CA MET A 128 11.21 -10.24 16.27
C MET A 128 11.75 -10.70 17.62
N LEU A 129 11.29 -10.10 18.73
CA LEU A 129 11.70 -10.47 20.09
C LEU A 129 11.31 -11.91 20.45
N LEU A 130 10.30 -12.49 19.80
CA LEU A 130 9.88 -13.88 20.01
C LEU A 130 10.85 -14.90 19.40
N TYR A 131 11.81 -14.45 18.56
CA TYR A 131 12.69 -15.31 17.77
C TYR A 131 14.18 -15.06 18.02
N LEU A 132 14.54 -14.49 19.18
CA LEU A 132 15.94 -14.20 19.54
C LEU A 132 16.83 -15.44 19.54
N ASP A 133 16.30 -16.61 19.86
CA ASP A 133 17.02 -17.88 19.88
C ASP A 133 16.96 -18.65 18.54
N ASP A 134 16.21 -18.15 17.55
CA ASP A 134 16.16 -18.68 16.17
C ASP A 134 16.73 -17.67 15.17
N ALA A 135 18.03 -17.74 14.95
CA ALA A 135 18.74 -16.82 14.07
C ALA A 135 18.21 -16.81 12.62
N LYS A 136 17.67 -17.93 12.12
CA LYS A 136 17.12 -18.01 10.77
C LYS A 136 15.76 -17.30 10.69
N ALA A 137 14.87 -17.58 11.64
CA ALA A 137 13.58 -16.93 11.72
C ALA A 137 13.73 -15.42 11.99
N LEU A 138 14.62 -15.02 12.87
CA LEU A 138 14.92 -13.62 13.15
C LEU A 138 15.48 -12.89 11.92
N ASN A 139 16.40 -13.50 11.17
CA ASN A 139 16.95 -12.90 9.95
C ASN A 139 15.86 -12.57 8.91
N ARG A 140 14.91 -13.48 8.68
CA ARG A 140 13.79 -13.25 7.75
C ARG A 140 12.94 -12.06 8.20
N ARG A 141 12.66 -11.96 9.48
CA ARG A 141 11.87 -10.89 10.11
C ARG A 141 12.58 -9.53 10.00
N ILE A 142 13.87 -9.49 10.27
CA ILE A 142 14.67 -8.28 10.08
C ILE A 142 14.64 -7.83 8.61
N ARG A 143 14.78 -8.75 7.65
CA ARG A 143 14.72 -8.44 6.22
C ARG A 143 13.33 -7.92 5.82
N ALA A 144 12.26 -8.55 6.30
CA ALA A 144 10.89 -8.10 6.03
C ALA A 144 10.65 -6.68 6.59
N ALA A 145 11.05 -6.41 7.83
CA ALA A 145 10.94 -5.08 8.43
C ALA A 145 11.80 -4.05 7.69
N TYR A 146 12.98 -4.42 7.20
CA TYR A 146 13.83 -3.55 6.39
C TYR A 146 13.14 -3.14 5.08
N GLU A 147 12.52 -4.08 4.35
CA GLU A 147 11.80 -3.76 3.11
C GLU A 147 10.65 -2.79 3.38
N ILE A 148 9.86 -3.01 4.45
CA ILE A 148 8.77 -2.11 4.84
C ILE A 148 9.30 -0.72 5.20
N SER A 149 10.35 -0.65 6.03
CA SER A 149 10.96 0.61 6.45
C SER A 149 11.52 1.40 5.26
N ARG A 150 12.18 0.69 4.33
CA ARG A 150 12.74 1.30 3.11
C ARG A 150 11.65 1.83 2.19
N GLY A 151 10.58 1.04 1.97
CA GLY A 151 9.48 1.40 1.08
C GLY A 151 8.61 2.53 1.62
N SER A 152 8.52 2.70 2.95
CA SER A 152 7.75 3.77 3.57
C SER A 152 8.52 5.10 3.73
N GLY A 153 9.84 5.05 3.82
CA GLY A 153 10.68 6.18 4.24
C GLY A 153 11.20 7.08 3.12
N CYS A 154 12.41 7.65 3.38
CA CYS A 154 13.07 8.63 2.50
C CYS A 154 13.53 8.08 1.13
N ARG A 155 13.40 6.80 0.86
CA ARG A 155 13.68 6.16 -0.44
C ARG A 155 12.42 5.57 -1.09
N GLY A 156 11.25 5.83 -0.53
CA GLY A 156 9.95 5.33 -0.97
C GLY A 156 8.87 6.38 -0.77
N MET A 157 7.79 6.00 -0.10
CA MET A 157 6.54 6.77 -0.02
C MET A 157 6.73 8.23 0.43
N VAL A 158 7.52 8.49 1.47
CA VAL A 158 7.77 9.88 1.95
C VAL A 158 8.51 10.70 0.92
N ALA A 159 9.53 10.14 0.24
CA ALA A 159 10.24 10.85 -0.84
C ALA A 159 9.32 11.14 -2.04
N GLY A 160 8.44 10.18 -2.36
CA GLY A 160 7.44 10.37 -3.42
C GLY A 160 6.42 11.45 -3.08
N GLN A 161 5.99 11.54 -1.83
CA GLN A 161 5.10 12.60 -1.37
C GLN A 161 5.75 13.99 -1.47
N VAL A 162 7.02 14.11 -1.10
CA VAL A 162 7.77 15.39 -1.28
C VAL A 162 7.82 15.78 -2.75
N ALA A 163 8.16 14.82 -3.64
CA ALA A 163 8.24 15.10 -5.08
C ALA A 163 6.88 15.48 -5.68
N ASP A 164 5.79 14.85 -5.20
CA ASP A 164 4.42 15.16 -5.62
C ASP A 164 4.04 16.60 -5.24
N MET A 165 4.26 16.99 -3.99
CA MET A 165 4.02 18.37 -3.52
C MET A 165 4.89 19.40 -4.26
N GLU A 166 6.16 19.09 -4.54
CA GLU A 166 7.05 20.00 -5.27
C GLU A 166 6.67 20.12 -6.76
N ALA A 167 5.94 19.15 -7.30
CA ALA A 167 5.45 19.15 -8.68
C ALA A 167 4.08 19.84 -8.84
N GLU A 168 3.36 20.14 -7.76
CA GLU A 168 2.10 20.88 -7.79
C GLU A 168 2.30 22.26 -8.42
N ASP A 169 1.34 22.69 -9.24
CA ASP A 169 1.35 23.98 -9.96
C ASP A 169 2.55 24.19 -10.90
N LYS A 170 3.30 23.12 -11.23
CA LYS A 170 4.42 23.17 -12.17
C LYS A 170 4.22 22.22 -13.35
N SER A 171 4.94 22.48 -14.44
CA SER A 171 5.03 21.51 -15.51
C SER A 171 5.82 20.28 -15.05
N CYS A 172 5.14 19.14 -14.96
CA CYS A 172 5.76 17.87 -14.57
C CYS A 172 6.27 17.15 -15.84
N SER A 173 7.55 16.74 -15.84
CA SER A 173 8.08 15.88 -16.89
C SER A 173 7.60 14.44 -16.70
N GLY A 174 7.61 13.64 -17.79
CA GLY A 174 7.28 12.21 -17.67
C GLY A 174 8.21 11.46 -16.72
N GLU A 175 9.50 11.81 -16.69
CA GLU A 175 10.47 11.22 -15.75
C GLU A 175 10.12 11.52 -14.28
N MET A 176 9.70 12.76 -13.98
CA MET A 176 9.29 13.14 -12.64
C MET A 176 7.97 12.45 -12.26
N LEU A 177 7.01 12.33 -13.18
CA LEU A 177 5.77 11.62 -12.95
C LEU A 177 6.01 10.13 -12.64
N ASP A 178 6.88 9.48 -13.44
CA ASP A 178 7.27 8.10 -13.19
C ASP A 178 7.95 7.95 -11.80
N TYR A 179 8.82 8.89 -11.43
CA TYR A 179 9.45 8.90 -10.10
C TYR A 179 8.41 9.01 -8.97
N ILE A 180 7.43 9.92 -9.09
CA ILE A 180 6.35 10.08 -8.11
C ILE A 180 5.55 8.78 -7.99
N HIS A 181 5.11 8.20 -9.09
CA HIS A 181 4.31 6.97 -9.09
C HIS A 181 5.07 5.78 -8.50
N ILE A 182 6.36 5.63 -8.84
CA ILE A 182 7.22 4.56 -8.33
C ILE A 182 7.45 4.73 -6.83
N THR A 183 7.74 5.95 -6.37
CA THR A 183 8.12 6.17 -4.97
C THR A 183 6.91 6.35 -4.06
N LYS A 184 5.94 7.20 -4.41
CA LYS A 184 4.77 7.49 -3.57
C LYS A 184 3.85 6.26 -3.41
N THR A 185 3.61 5.52 -4.51
CA THR A 185 2.60 4.46 -4.53
C THR A 185 3.19 3.06 -4.66
N ALA A 186 4.03 2.81 -5.69
CA ALA A 186 4.53 1.47 -5.97
C ALA A 186 5.52 0.98 -4.90
N ALA A 187 6.34 1.84 -4.31
CA ALA A 187 7.34 1.45 -3.32
C ALA A 187 6.76 0.68 -2.13
N LEU A 188 5.58 1.07 -1.64
CA LEU A 188 4.95 0.38 -0.53
C LEU A 188 4.27 -0.94 -0.96
N ILE A 189 3.84 -1.05 -2.21
CA ILE A 189 3.35 -2.32 -2.81
C ILE A 189 4.52 -3.31 -2.96
N VAL A 190 5.65 -2.84 -3.49
CA VAL A 190 6.89 -3.62 -3.60
C VAL A 190 7.37 -4.09 -2.23
N ALA A 191 7.36 -3.19 -1.24
CA ALA A 191 7.73 -3.53 0.13
C ALA A 191 6.83 -4.61 0.73
N ALA A 192 5.53 -4.57 0.47
CA ALA A 192 4.58 -5.59 0.91
C ALA A 192 4.94 -6.97 0.37
N VAL A 193 5.09 -7.08 -0.94
CA VAL A 193 5.39 -8.35 -1.61
C VAL A 193 6.76 -8.90 -1.18
N LYS A 194 7.78 -8.04 -1.14
CA LYS A 194 9.13 -8.45 -0.72
C LYS A 194 9.17 -8.88 0.75
N ALA A 195 8.50 -8.15 1.65
CA ALA A 195 8.42 -8.53 3.05
C ALA A 195 7.74 -9.89 3.23
N GLY A 196 6.62 -10.12 2.54
CA GLY A 196 5.97 -11.44 2.53
C GLY A 196 6.88 -12.54 2.01
N ALA A 197 7.55 -12.32 0.88
CA ALA A 197 8.50 -13.26 0.30
C ALA A 197 9.66 -13.61 1.26
N GLN A 198 10.21 -12.61 1.98
CA GLN A 198 11.25 -12.84 3.00
C GLN A 198 10.75 -13.70 4.17
N LEU A 199 9.53 -13.43 4.66
CA LEU A 199 8.90 -14.23 5.72
C LEU A 199 8.64 -15.67 5.26
N GLY A 200 8.21 -15.85 4.01
CA GLY A 200 7.94 -17.14 3.38
C GLY A 200 9.18 -17.91 2.94
N GLN A 201 10.39 -17.38 3.12
CA GLN A 201 11.66 -18.02 2.74
C GLN A 201 11.85 -18.16 1.22
N ALA A 202 11.41 -17.17 0.45
CA ALA A 202 11.69 -17.13 -0.98
C ALA A 202 13.16 -17.35 -1.28
N ASP A 203 13.47 -18.17 -2.29
CA ASP A 203 14.78 -18.19 -2.89
C ASP A 203 15.02 -16.91 -3.72
N GLU A 204 16.25 -16.74 -4.21
CA GLU A 204 16.65 -15.53 -4.91
C GLU A 204 15.88 -15.33 -6.23
N GLU A 205 15.58 -16.40 -6.95
CA GLU A 205 14.82 -16.37 -8.19
C GLU A 205 13.37 -15.97 -7.93
N THR A 206 12.72 -16.61 -6.98
CA THR A 206 11.34 -16.31 -6.58
C THR A 206 11.20 -14.88 -6.07
N LEU A 207 12.15 -14.42 -5.24
CA LEU A 207 12.17 -13.03 -4.75
C LEU A 207 12.32 -12.03 -5.90
N THR A 208 13.17 -12.34 -6.89
CA THR A 208 13.35 -11.49 -8.08
C THR A 208 12.06 -11.41 -8.89
N ASN A 209 11.41 -12.54 -9.17
CA ASN A 209 10.19 -12.59 -9.97
C ASN A 209 9.03 -11.89 -9.25
N LEU A 210 8.87 -12.08 -7.95
CA LEU A 210 7.88 -11.35 -7.14
C LEU A 210 8.18 -9.84 -7.09
N THR A 211 9.45 -9.45 -7.10
CA THR A 211 9.84 -8.02 -7.17
C THR A 211 9.43 -7.42 -8.50
N VAL A 212 9.74 -8.08 -9.62
CA VAL A 212 9.33 -7.62 -10.96
C VAL A 212 7.80 -7.52 -11.07
N TYR A 213 7.08 -8.51 -10.54
CA TYR A 213 5.62 -8.46 -10.45
C TYR A 213 5.15 -7.22 -9.70
N ALA A 214 5.67 -6.98 -8.49
CA ALA A 214 5.22 -5.92 -7.61
C ALA A 214 5.54 -4.51 -8.15
N GLU A 215 6.70 -4.31 -8.79
CA GLU A 215 7.09 -3.06 -9.42
C GLU A 215 6.12 -2.70 -10.56
N ASN A 216 5.82 -3.65 -11.43
CA ASN A 216 4.90 -3.45 -12.54
C ASN A 216 3.45 -3.28 -12.07
N LEU A 217 3.00 -4.08 -11.10
CA LEU A 217 1.66 -3.94 -10.50
C LEU A 217 1.49 -2.56 -9.85
N GLY A 218 2.48 -2.09 -9.09
CA GLY A 218 2.41 -0.83 -8.37
C GLY A 218 2.31 0.37 -9.31
N LEU A 219 3.07 0.37 -10.40
CA LEU A 219 2.98 1.42 -11.43
C LEU A 219 1.66 1.32 -12.21
N ALA A 220 1.25 0.10 -12.58
CA ALA A 220 -0.04 -0.15 -13.24
C ALA A 220 -1.22 0.33 -12.38
N PHE A 221 -1.13 0.15 -11.05
CA PHE A 221 -2.16 0.59 -10.11
C PHE A 221 -2.37 2.10 -10.17
N GLN A 222 -1.28 2.88 -10.16
CA GLN A 222 -1.38 4.34 -10.20
C GLN A 222 -1.87 4.84 -11.58
N ILE A 223 -1.34 4.27 -12.68
CA ILE A 223 -1.82 4.62 -14.03
C ILE A 223 -3.31 4.29 -14.19
N CYS A 224 -3.78 3.18 -13.62
CA CYS A 224 -5.20 2.83 -13.62
C CYS A 224 -6.03 3.85 -12.84
N ASP A 225 -5.57 4.28 -11.67
CA ASP A 225 -6.27 5.31 -10.88
C ASP A 225 -6.31 6.65 -11.62
N ASP A 226 -5.23 7.07 -12.30
CA ASP A 226 -5.18 8.28 -13.14
C ASP A 226 -6.15 8.19 -14.35
N ILE A 227 -6.25 7.03 -15.00
CA ILE A 227 -7.22 6.80 -16.09
C ILE A 227 -8.65 6.90 -15.57
N LEU A 228 -8.91 6.30 -14.43
CA LEU A 228 -10.25 6.31 -13.81
C LEU A 228 -10.67 7.70 -13.33
N ASP A 229 -9.74 8.57 -12.95
CA ASP A 229 -10.07 9.97 -12.62
C ASP A 229 -10.57 10.74 -13.85
N VAL A 230 -10.07 10.39 -15.04
CA VAL A 230 -10.48 11.02 -16.32
C VAL A 230 -11.76 10.41 -16.90
N GLU A 231 -11.91 9.07 -16.87
CA GLU A 231 -13.00 8.35 -17.54
C GLU A 231 -14.04 7.75 -16.59
N GLY A 232 -13.75 7.69 -15.28
CA GLY A 232 -14.58 7.03 -14.29
C GLY A 232 -15.94 7.72 -14.11
N GLN A 233 -16.94 6.93 -13.72
CA GLN A 233 -18.25 7.46 -13.29
C GLN A 233 -18.23 7.63 -11.77
N GLU A 234 -18.68 8.79 -11.28
CA GLU A 234 -18.71 9.12 -9.84
C GLU A 234 -19.42 8.05 -9.00
N GLU A 235 -20.48 7.44 -9.53
CA GLU A 235 -21.26 6.39 -8.89
C GLU A 235 -20.44 5.11 -8.60
N THR A 236 -19.46 4.80 -9.45
CA THR A 236 -18.61 3.60 -9.33
C THR A 236 -17.33 3.85 -8.51
N MET A 237 -16.86 5.10 -8.47
CA MET A 237 -15.61 5.49 -7.81
C MET A 237 -15.78 5.84 -6.33
N GLY A 238 -16.99 6.24 -5.92
CA GLY A 238 -17.25 6.71 -4.55
C GLY A 238 -16.54 8.03 -4.17
N LYS A 239 -15.98 8.74 -5.17
CA LYS A 239 -15.40 10.08 -5.08
C LYS A 239 -15.68 10.84 -6.38
N LYS A 240 -15.59 12.17 -6.36
CA LYS A 240 -15.72 13.00 -7.57
C LYS A 240 -14.59 12.67 -8.55
N THR A 241 -14.90 12.60 -9.84
CA THR A 241 -13.94 12.46 -10.94
C THR A 241 -13.43 13.83 -11.38
N GLY A 242 -12.25 13.86 -12.04
CA GLY A 242 -11.63 15.10 -12.51
C GLY A 242 -11.01 15.96 -11.40
N MET A 243 -10.86 15.43 -10.19
CA MET A 243 -10.28 16.17 -9.07
C MET A 243 -8.79 16.43 -9.27
N ASP A 244 -8.06 15.53 -9.95
CA ASP A 244 -6.65 15.74 -10.27
C ASP A 244 -6.45 16.93 -11.20
N ALA A 245 -7.35 17.13 -12.16
CA ALA A 245 -7.34 18.32 -13.03
C ALA A 245 -7.69 19.60 -12.26
N VAL A 246 -8.62 19.54 -11.30
CA VAL A 246 -8.98 20.69 -10.43
C VAL A 246 -7.81 21.09 -9.53
N ASN A 247 -7.06 20.11 -9.05
CA ASN A 247 -5.90 20.30 -8.15
C ASN A 247 -4.58 20.52 -8.94
N ASN A 248 -4.62 20.69 -10.26
CA ASN A 248 -3.44 20.82 -11.13
C ASN A 248 -2.41 19.68 -10.93
N LYS A 249 -2.83 18.49 -10.53
CA LYS A 249 -1.96 17.32 -10.39
C LYS A 249 -1.55 16.78 -11.76
N ALA A 250 -0.28 16.43 -11.90
CA ALA A 250 0.19 15.75 -13.10
C ALA A 250 -0.29 14.28 -13.09
N THR A 251 -0.97 13.87 -14.17
CA THR A 251 -1.45 12.49 -14.33
C THR A 251 -0.90 11.88 -15.61
N TYR A 252 -0.87 10.56 -15.68
CA TYR A 252 -0.41 9.84 -16.89
C TYR A 252 -1.18 10.26 -18.15
N PRO A 253 -2.54 10.35 -18.13
CA PRO A 253 -3.29 10.86 -19.28
C PRO A 253 -2.97 12.30 -19.66
N ALA A 254 -2.68 13.17 -18.68
CA ALA A 254 -2.33 14.56 -18.97
C ALA A 254 -0.96 14.69 -19.65
N VAL A 255 0.03 13.87 -19.27
CA VAL A 255 1.40 13.92 -19.78
C VAL A 255 1.55 13.16 -21.11
N TYR A 256 0.98 11.96 -21.21
CA TYR A 256 1.20 11.04 -22.32
C TYR A 256 -0.01 10.86 -23.25
N GLY A 257 -1.18 11.32 -22.83
CA GLY A 257 -2.46 11.09 -23.48
C GLY A 257 -3.09 9.74 -23.10
N LEU A 258 -4.42 9.70 -23.08
CA LEU A 258 -5.21 8.57 -22.59
C LEU A 258 -4.89 7.24 -23.31
N TYR A 259 -4.76 7.26 -24.65
CA TYR A 259 -4.45 6.05 -25.41
C TYR A 259 -3.12 5.41 -25.00
N LYS A 260 -2.06 6.24 -24.83
CA LYS A 260 -0.75 5.74 -24.41
C LYS A 260 -0.78 5.25 -22.96
N SER A 261 -1.56 5.89 -22.10
CA SER A 261 -1.74 5.47 -20.70
C SER A 261 -2.39 4.08 -20.61
N LYS A 262 -3.45 3.84 -21.38
CA LYS A 262 -4.10 2.52 -21.47
C LYS A 262 -3.15 1.44 -22.01
N LYS A 263 -2.42 1.75 -23.07
CA LYS A 263 -1.41 0.82 -23.62
C LYS A 263 -0.31 0.51 -22.59
N ARG A 264 0.16 1.52 -21.85
CA ARG A 264 1.18 1.33 -20.81
C ARG A 264 0.66 0.47 -19.66
N LEU A 265 -0.58 0.67 -19.27
CA LEU A 265 -1.25 -0.16 -18.26
C LEU A 265 -1.28 -1.65 -18.69
N GLU A 266 -1.65 -1.93 -19.94
CA GLU A 266 -1.65 -3.29 -20.52
C GLU A 266 -0.24 -3.90 -20.52
N GLU A 267 0.78 -3.18 -21.01
CA GLU A 267 2.18 -3.63 -21.04
C GLU A 267 2.71 -3.97 -19.63
N LEU A 268 2.41 -3.13 -18.64
CA LEU A 268 2.82 -3.37 -17.25
C LEU A 268 2.11 -4.57 -16.65
N THR A 269 0.82 -4.72 -16.91
CA THR A 269 0.02 -5.85 -16.43
C THR A 269 0.53 -7.16 -17.02
N ASP A 270 0.81 -7.19 -18.33
CA ASP A 270 1.38 -8.37 -19.01
C ASP A 270 2.77 -8.72 -18.46
N THR A 271 3.61 -7.70 -18.22
CA THR A 271 4.95 -7.91 -17.63
C THR A 271 4.84 -8.49 -16.21
N ALA A 272 3.92 -7.95 -15.39
CA ALA A 272 3.68 -8.48 -14.04
C ALA A 272 3.24 -9.96 -14.09
N ILE A 273 2.26 -10.30 -14.92
CA ILE A 273 1.78 -11.68 -15.07
C ILE A 273 2.89 -12.59 -15.62
N GLY A 274 3.64 -12.11 -16.60
CA GLY A 274 4.74 -12.84 -17.22
C GLY A 274 5.83 -13.23 -16.22
N ALA A 275 6.16 -12.35 -15.26
CA ALA A 275 7.16 -12.61 -14.22
C ALA A 275 6.81 -13.83 -13.33
N LEU A 276 5.53 -14.15 -13.19
CA LEU A 276 5.07 -15.28 -12.36
C LEU A 276 4.56 -16.46 -13.16
N SER A 277 4.68 -16.45 -14.49
CA SER A 277 4.10 -17.46 -15.38
C SER A 277 4.62 -18.89 -15.12
N GLN A 278 5.85 -19.05 -14.66
CA GLN A 278 6.45 -20.36 -14.33
C GLN A 278 5.83 -21.04 -13.10
N TYR A 279 5.11 -20.28 -12.24
CA TYR A 279 4.52 -20.80 -11.00
C TYR A 279 3.08 -21.30 -11.18
N TYR A 280 2.52 -21.21 -12.40
CA TYR A 280 1.20 -21.74 -12.76
C TYR A 280 0.08 -21.35 -11.77
N ASP A 281 -0.65 -22.36 -11.28
CA ASP A 281 -1.82 -22.15 -10.40
C ASP A 281 -1.46 -21.47 -9.07
N ASN A 282 -0.22 -21.61 -8.60
CA ASN A 282 0.22 -20.93 -7.37
C ASN A 282 0.22 -19.40 -7.50
N ALA A 283 0.31 -18.86 -8.72
CA ALA A 283 0.28 -17.43 -9.00
C ALA A 283 -1.13 -16.90 -9.34
N GLU A 284 -2.19 -17.71 -9.18
CA GLU A 284 -3.55 -17.36 -9.62
C GLU A 284 -4.05 -16.05 -8.98
N LEU A 285 -3.87 -15.88 -7.67
CA LEU A 285 -4.27 -14.66 -6.96
C LEU A 285 -3.59 -13.42 -7.54
N PHE A 286 -2.26 -13.50 -7.74
CA PHE A 286 -1.47 -12.39 -8.30
C PHE A 286 -1.90 -12.07 -9.73
N THR A 287 -2.12 -13.10 -10.55
CA THR A 287 -2.60 -12.95 -11.93
C THR A 287 -3.99 -12.32 -11.98
N LYS A 288 -4.93 -12.77 -11.14
CA LYS A 288 -6.28 -12.20 -11.06
C LYS A 288 -6.24 -10.73 -10.63
N LEU A 289 -5.41 -10.38 -9.65
CA LEU A 289 -5.28 -9.00 -9.18
C LEU A 289 -4.75 -8.08 -10.28
N ALA A 290 -3.71 -8.50 -11.00
CA ALA A 290 -3.17 -7.73 -12.11
C ALA A 290 -4.21 -7.53 -13.23
N LYS A 291 -4.92 -8.58 -13.64
CA LYS A 291 -6.00 -8.50 -14.64
C LYS A 291 -7.15 -7.59 -14.23
N GLN A 292 -7.49 -7.54 -12.93
CA GLN A 292 -8.53 -6.64 -12.45
C GLN A 292 -8.18 -5.17 -12.65
N LEU A 293 -6.90 -4.78 -12.56
CA LEU A 293 -6.47 -3.41 -12.85
C LEU A 293 -6.68 -3.07 -14.32
N GLU A 294 -6.31 -3.99 -15.22
CA GLU A 294 -6.49 -3.79 -16.66
C GLU A 294 -7.98 -3.61 -17.05
N VAL A 295 -8.87 -4.42 -16.46
CA VAL A 295 -10.32 -4.32 -16.74
C VAL A 295 -10.91 -3.02 -16.21
N ARG A 296 -10.42 -2.51 -15.07
CA ARG A 296 -10.89 -1.24 -14.50
C ARG A 296 -10.44 -0.02 -15.30
N GLY A 297 -9.29 -0.09 -15.98
CA GLY A 297 -8.74 1.00 -16.80
C GLY A 297 -9.20 0.97 -18.27
N LYS A 298 -10.02 0.00 -18.68
CA LYS A 298 -10.63 -0.10 -20.01
C LYS A 298 -12.02 0.49 -20.03
#